data_d9dbf272467958ae2daa76569eab8a05
#
_entry.id   d9dbf272467958ae2daa76569eab8a05
#
_cell.length_a   1.000
_cell.length_b   1.000
_cell.length_c   1.000
_cell.angle_alpha   90.00
_cell.angle_beta   90.00
_cell.angle_gamma   90.00
#
_symmetry.space_group_name_H-M   'P 1'
#
loop_
_entity.id
_entity.type
_entity.pdbx_description
1 polymer ?
#
loop_
_entity_poly.entity_id
_entity_poly.type
_entity_poly.pdbx_seq_one_letter_code
_entity_poly.pdbx_strand_id
1 'polypeptide(L)'
;MARRPDDPPIDSHGFGPQVISLFLRLVLVAGVSLRGAPRAMATISEALGLELAVPCWTTGRLWLLRLGHAMLTAELSEADDWAWLIDHSVQIGQEKCLVILGIRLSDLPERGQSLRHEDLELIELLPAKSWTRGEVDQALEKAVGRTGHAPRVIVDDHGVDLTGGVALFQQRHLETVEIYDAKHKAACLLKSRLEKNPRWQEFQTGVGQTRCSVQQTELAFLTPPAPKPKARFMNLGPQLAWAKRVLAIVRQSRRAGILQSVSAAEALPSAARLKEKLGWIEAFADDLADWSQWQQVVDVAVASVNEQGVYKGAAALLAQRFWQLDALGESAKQLAGQLVEFAASQECRVRPGERFPGSTEVLESCFGKFKHLEKQQSRGGFTQLLLGFGALLAKVTTATVRAALQTSRTADIRSWAKQALGVTVFAQRKLAFASATEMG
;
A
#
# COMPACT_ATOMS: atom_id res chain seq x y z
N MET A 1 -16.77 28.50 31.90
CA MET A 1 -17.88 27.73 31.30
C MET A 1 -17.38 27.05 30.05
N ALA A 2 -17.48 25.70 29.98
CA ALA A 2 -17.11 24.95 28.80
C ALA A 2 -18.04 25.31 27.62
N ARG A 3 -17.48 25.51 26.43
CA ARG A 3 -18.24 25.87 25.24
C ARG A 3 -18.80 24.59 24.58
N ARG A 4 -20.10 24.47 24.45
CA ARG A 4 -20.74 23.39 23.70
C ARG A 4 -20.72 23.76 22.21
N PRO A 5 -20.15 22.93 21.34
CA PRO A 5 -20.23 23.18 19.90
C PRO A 5 -21.69 23.13 19.42
N ASP A 6 -22.04 24.03 18.49
CA ASP A 6 -23.32 23.95 17.77
C ASP A 6 -23.21 22.82 16.73
N ASP A 7 -23.55 21.60 17.15
CA ASP A 7 -23.47 20.38 16.35
C ASP A 7 -24.76 19.55 16.55
N PRO A 8 -25.88 19.97 15.95
CA PRO A 8 -27.14 19.27 16.10
C PRO A 8 -27.04 17.84 15.56
N PRO A 9 -27.63 16.87 16.27
CA PRO A 9 -27.62 15.48 15.83
C PRO A 9 -28.15 15.31 14.40
N ILE A 10 -27.59 14.32 13.69
CA ILE A 10 -28.15 13.85 12.42
C ILE A 10 -29.44 13.08 12.75
N ASP A 11 -30.47 13.18 11.89
CA ASP A 11 -31.73 12.47 12.07
C ASP A 11 -31.51 10.98 12.40
N SER A 12 -32.18 10.51 13.43
CA SER A 12 -32.04 9.15 13.98
C SER A 12 -30.66 8.83 14.58
N HIS A 13 -29.83 9.83 14.89
CA HIS A 13 -28.53 9.70 15.54
C HIS A 13 -28.46 10.52 16.82
N GLY A 14 -27.73 10.02 17.82
CA GLY A 14 -27.47 10.75 19.08
C GLY A 14 -26.29 11.74 19.01
N PHE A 15 -25.65 11.92 17.82
CA PHE A 15 -24.44 12.72 17.65
C PHE A 15 -24.52 13.57 16.39
N GLY A 16 -23.91 14.74 16.43
CA GLY A 16 -23.81 15.64 15.29
C GLY A 16 -22.67 15.28 14.34
N PRO A 17 -22.70 15.79 13.11
CA PRO A 17 -21.74 15.47 12.06
C PRO A 17 -20.31 15.93 12.39
N GLN A 18 -20.11 16.97 13.21
CA GLN A 18 -18.77 17.42 13.63
C GLN A 18 -18.11 16.39 14.56
N VAL A 19 -18.84 15.91 15.57
CA VAL A 19 -18.36 14.87 16.50
C VAL A 19 -18.05 13.59 15.76
N ILE A 20 -18.92 13.17 14.83
CA ILE A 20 -18.72 11.95 14.02
C ILE A 20 -17.50 12.12 13.10
N SER A 21 -17.39 13.29 12.44
CA SER A 21 -16.25 13.59 11.58
C SER A 21 -14.94 13.62 12.37
N LEU A 22 -14.91 14.22 13.56
CA LEU A 22 -13.73 14.23 14.42
C LEU A 22 -13.28 12.79 14.78
N PHE A 23 -14.23 11.94 15.21
CA PHE A 23 -13.93 10.54 15.50
C PHE A 23 -13.32 9.82 14.30
N LEU A 24 -13.96 9.92 13.14
CA LEU A 24 -13.51 9.27 11.90
C LEU A 24 -12.15 9.80 11.43
N ARG A 25 -11.90 11.10 11.55
CA ARG A 25 -10.59 11.70 11.21
C ARG A 25 -9.49 11.24 12.17
N LEU A 26 -9.77 11.11 13.47
CA LEU A 26 -8.82 10.53 14.42
C LEU A 26 -8.42 9.11 14.02
N VAL A 27 -9.38 8.30 13.55
CA VAL A 27 -9.11 6.91 13.15
C VAL A 27 -8.45 6.83 11.77
N LEU A 28 -9.01 7.49 10.75
CA LEU A 28 -8.62 7.31 9.35
C LEU A 28 -7.41 8.18 8.95
N VAL A 29 -7.28 9.37 9.52
CA VAL A 29 -6.22 10.33 9.16
C VAL A 29 -5.09 10.31 10.19
N ALA A 30 -5.42 10.41 11.48
CA ALA A 30 -4.43 10.45 12.55
C ALA A 30 -3.95 9.05 13.02
N GLY A 31 -4.55 7.96 12.48
CA GLY A 31 -4.14 6.58 12.81
C GLY A 31 -4.44 6.16 14.26
N VAL A 32 -5.32 6.89 14.95
CA VAL A 32 -5.73 6.54 16.32
C VAL A 32 -6.57 5.27 16.29
N SER A 33 -6.35 4.36 17.22
CA SER A 33 -7.15 3.15 17.29
C SER A 33 -8.63 3.43 17.57
N LEU A 34 -9.53 2.56 17.08
CA LEU A 34 -10.97 2.67 17.36
C LEU A 34 -11.29 2.81 18.86
N ARG A 35 -10.53 2.13 19.71
CA ARG A 35 -10.67 2.23 21.18
C ARG A 35 -9.96 3.46 21.76
N GLY A 36 -8.95 3.96 21.08
CA GLY A 36 -8.21 5.17 21.47
C GLY A 36 -8.95 6.45 21.11
N ALA A 37 -9.72 6.45 20.01
CA ALA A 37 -10.39 7.65 19.52
C ALA A 37 -11.33 8.32 20.55
N PRO A 38 -12.19 7.59 21.30
CA PRO A 38 -12.97 8.20 22.38
C PRO A 38 -12.11 8.84 23.47
N ARG A 39 -10.98 8.22 23.84
CA ARG A 39 -10.05 8.77 24.83
C ARG A 39 -9.39 10.04 24.33
N ALA A 40 -8.92 10.05 23.06
CA ALA A 40 -8.37 11.24 22.41
C ALA A 40 -9.39 12.39 22.38
N MET A 41 -10.65 12.08 22.04
CA MET A 41 -11.73 13.07 22.04
C MET A 41 -11.99 13.65 23.45
N ALA A 42 -12.00 12.79 24.48
CA ALA A 42 -12.16 13.25 25.88
C ALA A 42 -11.00 14.16 26.30
N THR A 43 -9.76 13.80 25.99
CA THR A 43 -8.57 14.61 26.28
C THR A 43 -8.61 15.95 25.54
N ILE A 44 -9.01 15.97 24.26
CA ILE A 44 -9.18 17.21 23.48
C ILE A 44 -10.28 18.09 24.09
N SER A 45 -11.41 17.48 24.47
CA SER A 45 -12.53 18.16 25.11
C SER A 45 -12.07 18.89 26.39
N GLU A 46 -11.36 18.16 27.26
CA GLU A 46 -10.82 18.70 28.50
C GLU A 46 -9.79 19.83 28.23
N ALA A 47 -8.80 19.57 27.37
CA ALA A 47 -7.71 20.50 27.10
C ALA A 47 -8.18 21.83 26.49
N LEU A 48 -9.24 21.79 25.69
CA LEU A 48 -9.80 22.97 25.02
C LEU A 48 -11.00 23.60 25.76
N GLY A 49 -11.40 23.04 26.90
CA GLY A 49 -12.60 23.50 27.64
C GLY A 49 -13.88 23.36 26.82
N LEU A 50 -14.01 22.31 26.01
CA LEU A 50 -15.18 22.01 25.17
C LEU A 50 -16.06 20.96 25.84
N GLU A 51 -17.37 21.05 25.62
CA GLU A 51 -18.32 19.98 26.00
C GLU A 51 -18.61 19.10 24.76
N LEU A 52 -17.67 18.18 24.43
CA LEU A 52 -17.89 17.23 23.35
C LEU A 52 -18.69 16.02 23.82
N ALA A 53 -19.69 15.61 23.04
CA ALA A 53 -20.36 14.35 23.21
C ALA A 53 -19.42 13.20 22.77
N VAL A 54 -18.76 12.54 23.71
CA VAL A 54 -17.80 11.46 23.41
C VAL A 54 -18.54 10.14 23.17
N PRO A 55 -18.44 9.52 21.97
CA PRO A 55 -19.09 8.25 21.67
C PRO A 55 -18.34 7.07 22.31
N CYS A 56 -18.99 5.93 22.48
CA CYS A 56 -18.27 4.69 22.73
C CYS A 56 -17.61 4.20 21.41
N TRP A 57 -16.54 3.41 21.55
CA TRP A 57 -15.78 2.92 20.38
C TRP A 57 -16.60 2.04 19.43
N THR A 58 -17.62 1.32 19.93
CA THR A 58 -18.52 0.50 19.10
C THR A 58 -19.43 1.35 18.23
N THR A 59 -19.91 2.48 18.72
CA THR A 59 -20.65 3.48 17.95
C THR A 59 -19.76 4.06 16.85
N GLY A 60 -18.55 4.47 17.20
CA GLY A 60 -17.58 4.97 16.21
C GLY A 60 -17.21 3.93 15.16
N ARG A 61 -17.09 2.65 15.54
CA ARG A 61 -16.91 1.55 14.59
C ARG A 61 -18.09 1.43 13.62
N LEU A 62 -19.32 1.58 14.10
CA LEU A 62 -20.49 1.55 13.21
C LEU A 62 -20.48 2.73 12.22
N TRP A 63 -20.07 3.91 12.63
CA TRP A 63 -19.90 5.04 11.72
C TRP A 63 -18.87 4.77 10.62
N LEU A 64 -17.73 4.18 11.00
CA LEU A 64 -16.70 3.75 10.04
C LEU A 64 -17.26 2.78 9.00
N LEU A 65 -18.01 1.76 9.44
CA LEU A 65 -18.61 0.77 8.54
C LEU A 65 -19.67 1.37 7.64
N ARG A 66 -20.50 2.29 8.16
CA ARG A 66 -21.53 2.98 7.37
C ARG A 66 -20.90 3.91 6.34
N LEU A 67 -19.86 4.66 6.70
CA LEU A 67 -19.10 5.47 5.75
C LEU A 67 -18.52 4.58 4.63
N GLY A 68 -17.88 3.48 4.98
CA GLY A 68 -17.31 2.57 3.99
C GLY A 68 -18.35 1.90 3.10
N HIS A 69 -19.51 1.54 3.66
CA HIS A 69 -20.62 1.00 2.87
C HIS A 69 -21.21 2.06 1.93
N ALA A 70 -21.36 3.30 2.39
CA ALA A 70 -21.83 4.41 1.56
C ALA A 70 -20.86 4.66 0.38
N MET A 71 -19.55 4.59 0.62
CA MET A 71 -18.55 4.70 -0.47
C MET A 71 -18.68 3.55 -1.47
N LEU A 72 -18.90 2.32 -0.99
CA LEU A 72 -19.06 1.14 -1.86
C LEU A 72 -20.34 1.19 -2.70
N THR A 73 -21.39 1.81 -2.18
CA THR A 73 -22.71 1.89 -2.83
C THR A 73 -23.03 3.26 -3.44
N ALA A 74 -22.06 4.17 -3.43
CA ALA A 74 -22.23 5.47 -4.08
C ALA A 74 -22.52 5.31 -5.57
N GLU A 75 -23.36 6.17 -6.11
CA GLU A 75 -23.52 6.30 -7.55
C GLU A 75 -22.23 6.82 -8.15
N LEU A 76 -21.77 6.17 -9.22
CA LEU A 76 -20.59 6.55 -9.98
C LEU A 76 -21.01 7.29 -11.24
N SER A 77 -20.17 8.17 -11.75
CA SER A 77 -20.43 8.84 -13.02
C SER A 77 -20.43 7.84 -14.17
N GLU A 78 -21.47 7.86 -15.01
CA GLU A 78 -21.43 7.14 -16.28
C GLU A 78 -20.44 7.82 -17.21
N ALA A 79 -19.38 7.09 -17.59
CA ALA A 79 -18.28 7.65 -18.37
C ALA A 79 -17.45 6.56 -19.05
N ASP A 80 -16.86 6.91 -20.18
CA ASP A 80 -16.04 6.05 -21.03
C ASP A 80 -14.52 6.22 -20.82
N ASP A 81 -14.12 7.17 -19.98
CA ASP A 81 -12.72 7.51 -19.69
C ASP A 81 -12.23 7.01 -18.33
N TRP A 82 -12.81 5.93 -17.81
CA TRP A 82 -12.35 5.33 -16.56
C TRP A 82 -10.97 4.67 -16.70
N ALA A 83 -10.11 4.91 -15.72
CA ALA A 83 -8.95 4.09 -15.40
C ALA A 83 -9.26 3.26 -14.15
N TRP A 84 -9.15 1.94 -14.25
CA TRP A 84 -9.31 1.05 -13.11
C TRP A 84 -7.95 0.55 -12.62
N LEU A 85 -7.75 0.57 -11.30
CA LEU A 85 -6.61 -0.02 -10.62
C LEU A 85 -7.15 -1.25 -9.90
N ILE A 86 -6.59 -2.42 -10.18
CA ILE A 86 -7.07 -3.68 -9.62
C ILE A 86 -5.94 -4.43 -8.93
N ASP A 87 -6.23 -5.01 -7.76
CA ASP A 87 -5.29 -5.84 -7.03
C ASP A 87 -6.02 -6.70 -5.97
N HIS A 88 -5.33 -7.71 -5.45
CA HIS A 88 -5.80 -8.57 -4.38
C HIS A 88 -5.21 -8.22 -3.02
N SER A 89 -6.06 -8.07 -2.01
CA SER A 89 -5.62 -8.07 -0.61
C SER A 89 -5.68 -9.48 -0.03
N VAL A 90 -4.53 -10.05 0.29
CA VAL A 90 -4.46 -11.37 0.95
C VAL A 90 -4.61 -11.21 2.44
N GLN A 91 -5.51 -11.97 3.07
CA GLN A 91 -5.77 -11.90 4.50
C GLN A 91 -5.32 -13.18 5.23
N ILE A 92 -6.07 -14.27 5.12
CA ILE A 92 -5.79 -15.53 5.82
C ILE A 92 -5.74 -16.67 4.80
N GLY A 93 -4.65 -17.40 4.81
CA GLY A 93 -4.48 -18.53 3.89
C GLY A 93 -4.64 -18.08 2.44
N GLN A 94 -5.64 -18.62 1.77
CA GLN A 94 -5.95 -18.31 0.38
C GLN A 94 -7.04 -17.24 0.22
N GLU A 95 -7.70 -16.80 1.31
CA GLU A 95 -8.72 -15.76 1.22
C GLU A 95 -8.12 -14.45 0.69
N LYS A 96 -8.67 -13.96 -0.42
CA LYS A 96 -8.26 -12.73 -1.08
C LYS A 96 -9.49 -11.84 -1.32
N CYS A 97 -9.33 -10.54 -1.19
CA CYS A 97 -10.34 -9.58 -1.62
C CYS A 97 -9.87 -8.91 -2.90
N LEU A 98 -10.59 -9.09 -4.00
CA LEU A 98 -10.39 -8.29 -5.20
C LEU A 98 -10.92 -6.89 -4.95
N VAL A 99 -10.09 -5.89 -5.16
CA VAL A 99 -10.43 -4.47 -5.06
C VAL A 99 -10.30 -3.85 -6.43
N ILE A 100 -11.34 -3.13 -6.84
CA ILE A 100 -11.35 -2.32 -8.06
C ILE A 100 -11.55 -0.88 -7.62
N LEU A 101 -10.53 -0.04 -7.80
CA LEU A 101 -10.60 1.40 -7.64
C LEU A 101 -10.62 2.07 -9.01
N GLY A 102 -11.30 3.19 -9.13
CA GLY A 102 -11.41 3.93 -10.37
C GLY A 102 -11.07 5.41 -10.22
N ILE A 103 -10.60 5.99 -11.30
CA ILE A 103 -10.49 7.43 -11.51
C ILE A 103 -10.83 7.74 -12.97
N ARG A 104 -11.46 8.86 -13.20
CA ARG A 104 -11.65 9.37 -14.56
C ARG A 104 -10.32 9.88 -15.09
N LEU A 105 -9.98 9.57 -16.35
CA LEU A 105 -8.77 10.12 -16.97
C LEU A 105 -8.81 11.64 -17.04
N SER A 106 -10.01 12.22 -17.19
CA SER A 106 -10.23 13.66 -17.14
C SER A 106 -9.96 14.29 -15.75
N ASP A 107 -10.03 13.49 -14.68
CA ASP A 107 -9.84 13.94 -13.29
C ASP A 107 -8.44 13.64 -12.75
N LEU A 108 -7.54 13.11 -13.61
CA LEU A 108 -6.17 12.84 -13.21
C LEU A 108 -5.50 14.12 -12.69
N PRO A 109 -4.88 14.08 -11.50
CA PRO A 109 -4.29 15.26 -10.91
C PRO A 109 -3.13 15.78 -11.74
N GLU A 110 -3.07 17.11 -11.95
CA GLU A 110 -1.95 17.78 -12.63
C GLU A 110 -0.63 17.65 -11.88
N ARG A 111 -0.68 17.39 -10.57
CA ARG A 111 0.49 17.21 -9.71
C ARG A 111 1.19 15.86 -9.95
N GLY A 112 1.91 15.74 -11.05
CA GLY A 112 2.78 14.61 -11.28
C GLY A 112 2.12 13.23 -11.22
N GLN A 113 0.86 13.08 -11.59
CA GLN A 113 0.12 11.81 -11.69
C GLN A 113 0.18 10.87 -10.47
N SER A 114 0.83 11.27 -9.36
CA SER A 114 0.86 10.51 -8.12
C SER A 114 -0.53 10.54 -7.46
N LEU A 115 -1.26 9.45 -7.62
CA LEU A 115 -2.61 9.29 -7.08
C LEU A 115 -2.58 9.18 -5.56
N ARG A 116 -3.55 9.85 -4.91
CA ARG A 116 -3.86 9.67 -3.50
C ARG A 116 -5.13 8.84 -3.36
N HIS A 117 -5.31 8.22 -2.20
CA HIS A 117 -6.51 7.44 -1.92
C HIS A 117 -7.81 8.26 -2.04
N GLU A 118 -7.77 9.57 -1.79
CA GLU A 118 -8.90 10.50 -1.90
C GLU A 118 -9.21 10.93 -3.34
N ASP A 119 -8.36 10.57 -4.31
CA ASP A 119 -8.57 10.82 -5.73
C ASP A 119 -9.34 9.65 -6.40
N LEU A 120 -9.55 8.55 -5.66
CA LEU A 120 -10.08 7.30 -6.20
C LEU A 120 -11.48 7.01 -5.68
N GLU A 121 -12.29 6.41 -6.54
CA GLU A 121 -13.61 5.88 -6.22
C GLU A 121 -13.56 4.37 -6.02
N LEU A 122 -14.33 3.85 -5.06
CA LEU A 122 -14.45 2.42 -4.83
C LEU A 122 -15.50 1.84 -5.78
N ILE A 123 -15.05 1.14 -6.81
CA ILE A 123 -15.95 0.47 -7.75
C ILE A 123 -16.42 -0.86 -7.16
N GLU A 124 -15.48 -1.74 -6.75
CA GLU A 124 -15.83 -3.05 -6.20
C GLU A 124 -14.91 -3.46 -5.04
N LEU A 125 -15.48 -4.22 -4.11
CA LEU A 125 -14.79 -4.80 -2.94
C LEU A 125 -15.31 -6.22 -2.76
N LEU A 126 -14.62 -7.20 -3.33
CA LEU A 126 -15.11 -8.56 -3.53
C LEU A 126 -14.22 -9.57 -2.79
N PRO A 127 -14.58 -9.98 -1.56
CA PRO A 127 -13.88 -11.03 -0.85
C PRO A 127 -14.24 -12.42 -1.38
N ALA A 128 -13.23 -13.27 -1.58
CA ALA A 128 -13.40 -14.68 -1.94
C ALA A 128 -12.33 -15.57 -1.31
N LYS A 129 -12.55 -16.87 -1.31
CA LYS A 129 -11.54 -17.85 -0.83
C LYS A 129 -10.38 -17.99 -1.82
N SER A 130 -10.67 -17.92 -3.09
CA SER A 130 -9.71 -17.96 -4.19
C SER A 130 -10.29 -17.19 -5.38
N TRP A 131 -9.45 -16.89 -6.34
CA TRP A 131 -9.84 -16.23 -7.57
C TRP A 131 -9.32 -17.03 -8.76
N THR A 132 -10.19 -17.24 -9.74
CA THR A 132 -9.85 -17.74 -11.06
C THR A 132 -9.96 -16.60 -12.08
N ARG A 133 -9.33 -16.76 -13.25
CA ARG A 133 -9.46 -15.79 -14.35
C ARG A 133 -10.90 -15.51 -14.75
N GLY A 134 -11.78 -16.53 -14.70
CA GLY A 134 -13.19 -16.37 -15.03
C GLY A 134 -13.98 -15.57 -13.98
N GLU A 135 -13.64 -15.73 -12.70
CA GLU A 135 -14.23 -14.93 -11.62
C GLU A 135 -13.76 -13.48 -11.65
N VAL A 136 -12.49 -13.23 -12.00
CA VAL A 136 -11.99 -11.87 -12.23
C VAL A 136 -12.71 -11.22 -13.40
N ASP A 137 -12.86 -11.92 -14.53
CA ASP A 137 -13.62 -11.45 -15.68
C ASP A 137 -15.07 -11.07 -15.31
N GLN A 138 -15.77 -11.92 -14.56
CA GLN A 138 -17.12 -11.64 -14.08
C GLN A 138 -17.17 -10.43 -13.13
N ALA A 139 -16.14 -10.25 -12.30
CA ALA A 139 -16.03 -9.10 -11.42
C ALA A 139 -15.84 -7.80 -12.20
N LEU A 140 -15.06 -7.83 -13.28
CA LEU A 140 -14.87 -6.68 -14.17
C LEU A 140 -16.17 -6.34 -14.92
N GLU A 141 -16.92 -7.33 -15.41
CA GLU A 141 -18.24 -7.10 -16.02
C GLU A 141 -19.24 -6.50 -15.02
N LYS A 142 -19.22 -6.97 -13.77
CA LYS A 142 -20.02 -6.37 -12.70
C LYS A 142 -19.66 -4.90 -12.47
N ALA A 143 -18.38 -4.58 -12.53
CA ALA A 143 -17.88 -3.22 -12.38
C ALA A 143 -18.36 -2.31 -13.54
N VAL A 144 -18.45 -2.82 -14.78
CA VAL A 144 -19.05 -2.10 -15.92
C VAL A 144 -20.48 -1.67 -15.60
N GLY A 145 -21.26 -2.56 -14.97
CA GLY A 145 -22.63 -2.23 -14.54
C GLY A 145 -22.72 -1.07 -13.55
N ARG A 146 -21.61 -0.74 -12.86
CA ARG A 146 -21.55 0.41 -11.94
C ARG A 146 -21.04 1.70 -12.58
N THR A 147 -20.12 1.60 -13.54
CA THR A 147 -19.51 2.75 -14.22
C THR A 147 -20.22 3.13 -15.54
N GLY A 148 -21.21 2.33 -15.95
CA GLY A 148 -21.95 2.50 -17.20
C GLY A 148 -21.18 2.04 -18.43
N HIS A 149 -19.85 2.14 -18.42
CA HIS A 149 -18.97 1.79 -19.53
C HIS A 149 -17.77 0.99 -19.05
N ALA A 150 -17.18 0.18 -19.95
CA ALA A 150 -15.90 -0.46 -19.72
C ALA A 150 -14.80 0.61 -19.59
N PRO A 151 -13.76 0.36 -18.76
CA PRO A 151 -12.69 1.32 -18.57
C PRO A 151 -11.84 1.46 -19.83
N ARG A 152 -11.27 2.65 -20.03
CA ARG A 152 -10.26 2.85 -21.09
C ARG A 152 -8.97 2.11 -20.78
N VAL A 153 -8.62 2.00 -19.48
CA VAL A 153 -7.40 1.32 -19.03
C VAL A 153 -7.63 0.57 -17.71
N ILE A 154 -7.02 -0.61 -17.58
CA ILE A 154 -6.88 -1.38 -16.35
C ILE A 154 -5.40 -1.43 -16.01
N VAL A 155 -5.04 -1.10 -14.76
CA VAL A 155 -3.68 -1.20 -14.23
C VAL A 155 -3.65 -2.30 -13.17
N ASP A 156 -2.75 -3.27 -13.31
CA ASP A 156 -2.60 -4.39 -12.38
C ASP A 156 -1.13 -4.81 -12.15
N ASP A 157 -0.90 -5.74 -11.23
CA ASP A 157 0.42 -6.29 -10.90
C ASP A 157 0.84 -7.48 -11.78
N HIS A 158 0.04 -7.85 -12.78
CA HIS A 158 0.23 -9.01 -13.63
C HIS A 158 0.21 -10.37 -12.88
N GLY A 159 -0.57 -10.46 -11.81
CA GLY A 159 -0.92 -11.74 -11.20
C GLY A 159 -1.62 -12.64 -12.24
N VAL A 160 -1.31 -13.94 -12.23
CA VAL A 160 -1.80 -14.88 -13.27
C VAL A 160 -3.34 -14.90 -13.40
N ASP A 161 -4.04 -14.81 -12.28
CA ASP A 161 -5.49 -14.72 -12.21
C ASP A 161 -6.02 -13.37 -12.73
N LEU A 162 -5.35 -12.25 -12.40
CA LEU A 162 -5.72 -10.91 -12.87
C LEU A 162 -5.51 -10.77 -14.37
N THR A 163 -4.28 -11.01 -14.85
CA THR A 163 -3.96 -10.92 -16.29
C THR A 163 -4.86 -11.83 -17.13
N GLY A 164 -5.12 -13.07 -16.65
CA GLY A 164 -6.01 -13.98 -17.34
C GLY A 164 -7.47 -13.49 -17.39
N GLY A 165 -7.95 -12.84 -16.32
CA GLY A 165 -9.27 -12.23 -16.26
C GLY A 165 -9.39 -11.00 -17.15
N VAL A 166 -8.40 -10.11 -17.10
CA VAL A 166 -8.33 -8.93 -17.97
C VAL A 166 -8.30 -9.32 -19.44
N ALA A 167 -7.51 -10.36 -19.79
CA ALA A 167 -7.46 -10.86 -21.17
C ALA A 167 -8.81 -11.41 -21.67
N LEU A 168 -9.62 -12.08 -20.81
CA LEU A 168 -10.97 -12.50 -21.14
C LEU A 168 -11.90 -11.30 -21.32
N PHE A 169 -11.84 -10.34 -20.43
CA PHE A 169 -12.60 -9.10 -20.47
C PHE A 169 -12.34 -8.31 -21.76
N GLN A 170 -11.09 -8.16 -22.16
CA GLN A 170 -10.68 -7.44 -23.36
C GLN A 170 -11.21 -8.07 -24.67
N GLN A 171 -11.56 -9.37 -24.67
CA GLN A 171 -12.18 -9.99 -25.87
C GLN A 171 -13.53 -9.36 -26.22
N ARG A 172 -14.22 -8.80 -25.23
CA ARG A 172 -15.53 -8.13 -25.41
C ARG A 172 -15.41 -6.60 -25.39
N HIS A 173 -14.36 -6.08 -24.75
CA HIS A 173 -14.10 -4.65 -24.57
C HIS A 173 -12.78 -4.26 -25.24
N LEU A 174 -12.77 -4.25 -26.58
CA LEU A 174 -11.56 -4.09 -27.40
C LEU A 174 -10.82 -2.76 -27.20
N GLU A 175 -11.52 -1.73 -26.71
CA GLU A 175 -10.94 -0.41 -26.44
C GLU A 175 -10.22 -0.34 -25.09
N THR A 176 -10.48 -1.29 -24.18
CA THR A 176 -9.82 -1.38 -22.89
C THR A 176 -8.40 -1.90 -23.08
N VAL A 177 -7.42 -1.18 -22.54
CA VAL A 177 -6.02 -1.63 -22.53
C VAL A 177 -5.59 -2.00 -21.11
N GLU A 178 -4.66 -2.95 -21.01
CA GLU A 178 -4.02 -3.33 -19.77
C GLU A 178 -2.65 -2.66 -19.67
N ILE A 179 -2.35 -2.06 -18.53
CA ILE A 179 -1.04 -1.49 -18.20
C ILE A 179 -0.48 -2.26 -17.00
N TYR A 180 0.70 -2.81 -17.18
CA TYR A 180 1.41 -3.49 -16.10
C TYR A 180 2.05 -2.48 -15.14
N ASP A 181 1.84 -2.65 -13.84
CA ASP A 181 2.46 -1.84 -12.79
C ASP A 181 3.99 -1.78 -12.93
N ALA A 182 4.51 -0.57 -13.13
CA ALA A 182 5.94 -0.35 -13.39
C ALA A 182 6.82 -0.71 -12.19
N LYS A 183 6.33 -0.48 -10.95
CA LYS A 183 7.05 -0.83 -9.73
C LYS A 183 7.14 -2.33 -9.56
N HIS A 184 6.03 -3.04 -9.84
CA HIS A 184 6.00 -4.51 -9.81
C HIS A 184 6.92 -5.10 -10.88
N LYS A 185 6.89 -4.56 -12.11
CA LYS A 185 7.81 -4.97 -13.18
C LYS A 185 9.27 -4.78 -12.80
N ALA A 186 9.62 -3.62 -12.25
CA ALA A 186 10.98 -3.34 -11.77
C ALA A 186 11.42 -4.33 -10.67
N ALA A 187 10.53 -4.64 -9.73
CA ALA A 187 10.78 -5.66 -8.70
C ALA A 187 11.01 -7.06 -9.29
N CYS A 188 10.26 -7.44 -10.32
CA CYS A 188 10.46 -8.71 -11.03
C CYS A 188 11.83 -8.75 -11.74
N LEU A 189 12.28 -7.65 -12.34
CA LEU A 189 13.61 -7.55 -12.94
C LEU A 189 14.73 -7.63 -11.90
N LEU A 190 14.58 -7.00 -10.74
CA LEU A 190 15.53 -7.15 -9.63
C LEU A 190 15.51 -8.57 -9.07
N LYS A 191 14.33 -9.17 -8.90
CA LYS A 191 14.18 -10.54 -8.44
C LYS A 191 14.93 -11.51 -9.35
N SER A 192 14.76 -11.41 -10.67
CA SER A 192 15.43 -12.29 -11.63
C SER A 192 16.96 -12.26 -11.54
N ARG A 193 17.55 -11.11 -11.16
CA ARG A 193 18.99 -10.93 -10.98
C ARG A 193 19.50 -11.39 -9.63
N LEU A 194 18.69 -11.21 -8.57
CA LEU A 194 19.15 -11.37 -7.18
C LEU A 194 18.74 -12.70 -6.56
N GLU A 195 17.58 -13.26 -6.90
CA GLU A 195 17.00 -14.39 -6.16
C GLU A 195 17.91 -15.62 -6.13
N LYS A 196 18.57 -15.92 -7.26
CA LYS A 196 19.50 -17.05 -7.40
C LYS A 196 20.98 -16.64 -7.32
N ASN A 197 21.28 -15.37 -7.04
CA ASN A 197 22.65 -14.88 -6.93
C ASN A 197 23.25 -15.32 -5.59
N PRO A 198 24.33 -16.12 -5.56
CA PRO A 198 24.95 -16.61 -4.33
C PRO A 198 25.47 -15.48 -3.44
N ARG A 199 26.05 -14.43 -4.05
CA ARG A 199 26.58 -13.27 -3.31
C ARG A 199 25.46 -12.51 -2.61
N TRP A 200 24.28 -12.38 -3.28
CA TRP A 200 23.10 -11.78 -2.65
C TRP A 200 22.57 -12.61 -1.49
N GLN A 201 22.52 -13.94 -1.62
CA GLN A 201 22.08 -14.85 -0.56
C GLN A 201 23.01 -14.79 0.64
N GLU A 202 24.33 -14.79 0.40
CA GLU A 202 25.35 -14.63 1.43
C GLU A 202 25.20 -13.28 2.16
N PHE A 203 25.03 -12.17 1.40
CA PHE A 203 24.77 -10.85 1.95
C PHE A 203 23.51 -10.83 2.83
N GLN A 204 22.39 -11.42 2.37
CA GLN A 204 21.16 -11.49 3.16
C GLN A 204 21.36 -12.27 4.46
N THR A 205 22.12 -13.35 4.42
CA THR A 205 22.49 -14.12 5.62
C THR A 205 23.29 -13.25 6.60
N GLY A 206 24.30 -12.53 6.12
CA GLY A 206 25.09 -11.60 6.91
C GLY A 206 24.25 -10.49 7.55
N VAL A 207 23.31 -9.92 6.79
CA VAL A 207 22.36 -8.91 7.31
C VAL A 207 21.49 -9.49 8.44
N GLY A 208 20.95 -10.70 8.26
CA GLY A 208 20.14 -11.38 9.27
C GLY A 208 20.92 -11.66 10.56
N GLN A 209 22.14 -12.20 10.44
CA GLN A 209 23.03 -12.46 11.56
C GLN A 209 23.42 -11.15 12.29
N THR A 210 23.75 -10.11 11.52
CA THR A 210 24.08 -8.80 12.08
C THR A 210 22.92 -8.26 12.91
N ARG A 211 21.68 -8.34 12.39
CA ARG A 211 20.50 -7.90 13.12
C ARG A 211 20.39 -8.56 14.49
N CYS A 212 20.52 -9.88 14.54
CA CYS A 212 20.45 -10.64 15.79
C CYS A 212 21.61 -10.30 16.76
N SER A 213 22.81 -10.05 16.23
CA SER A 213 24.03 -9.89 17.04
C SER A 213 24.27 -8.48 17.55
N VAL A 214 23.60 -7.44 16.97
CA VAL A 214 23.86 -6.03 17.36
C VAL A 214 22.68 -5.36 18.06
N GLN A 215 21.44 -5.80 17.86
CA GLN A 215 20.24 -5.09 18.32
C GLN A 215 20.12 -4.92 19.84
N GLN A 216 20.84 -5.72 20.63
CA GLN A 216 20.88 -5.66 22.11
C GLN A 216 22.28 -5.31 22.64
N THR A 217 23.09 -4.64 21.85
CA THR A 217 24.44 -4.22 22.22
C THR A 217 24.61 -2.72 22.06
N GLU A 218 25.78 -2.21 22.41
CA GLU A 218 26.20 -0.83 22.16
C GLU A 218 26.15 -0.43 20.68
N LEU A 219 26.06 -1.42 19.78
CA LEU A 219 25.92 -1.22 18.33
C LEU A 219 24.45 -1.18 17.85
N ALA A 220 23.47 -1.15 18.75
CA ALA A 220 22.05 -1.20 18.39
C ALA A 220 21.62 -0.13 17.37
N PHE A 221 22.27 1.04 17.37
CA PHE A 221 22.05 2.12 16.39
C PHE A 221 22.46 1.76 14.95
N LEU A 222 23.25 0.69 14.75
CA LEU A 222 23.64 0.14 13.46
C LEU A 222 22.81 -1.10 13.05
N THR A 223 21.73 -1.39 13.77
CA THR A 223 20.85 -2.51 13.43
C THR A 223 20.29 -2.39 12.00
N PRO A 224 20.39 -3.43 11.18
CA PRO A 224 19.81 -3.42 9.83
C PRO A 224 18.30 -3.17 9.86
N PRO A 225 17.73 -2.58 8.79
CA PRO A 225 16.29 -2.47 8.63
C PRO A 225 15.60 -3.84 8.70
N ALA A 226 14.38 -3.88 9.25
CA ALA A 226 13.61 -5.11 9.29
C ALA A 226 13.33 -5.63 7.87
N PRO A 227 13.52 -6.93 7.59
CA PRO A 227 13.20 -7.50 6.29
C PRO A 227 11.69 -7.43 6.03
N LYS A 228 11.32 -7.16 4.78
CA LYS A 228 9.93 -7.18 4.31
C LYS A 228 9.72 -8.42 3.41
N PRO A 229 9.30 -9.58 3.94
CA PRO A 229 9.29 -10.84 3.18
C PRO A 229 8.42 -10.77 1.90
N LYS A 230 7.25 -10.14 1.97
CA LYS A 230 6.27 -10.09 0.86
C LYS A 230 6.63 -9.11 -0.25
N ALA A 231 7.44 -8.08 0.05
CA ALA A 231 7.82 -7.05 -0.92
C ALA A 231 9.35 -6.88 -0.96
N ARG A 232 10.07 -7.98 -0.82
CA ARG A 232 11.53 -7.97 -0.64
C ARG A 232 12.26 -7.22 -1.75
N PHE A 233 11.92 -7.48 -3.01
CA PHE A 233 12.58 -6.85 -4.15
C PHE A 233 12.02 -5.48 -4.52
N MET A 234 10.89 -5.06 -3.94
CA MET A 234 10.33 -3.72 -4.08
C MET A 234 10.91 -2.71 -3.08
N ASN A 235 11.64 -3.17 -2.06
CA ASN A 235 12.11 -2.36 -0.93
C ASN A 235 13.58 -2.63 -0.59
N LEU A 236 14.44 -2.71 -1.59
CA LEU A 236 15.88 -2.91 -1.38
C LEU A 236 16.58 -1.63 -0.92
N GLY A 237 16.12 -0.46 -1.31
CA GLY A 237 16.74 0.84 -1.05
C GLY A 237 17.16 1.06 0.40
N PRO A 238 16.29 0.86 1.42
CA PRO A 238 16.65 1.03 2.82
C PRO A 238 17.79 0.10 3.28
N GLN A 239 17.79 -1.15 2.81
CA GLN A 239 18.83 -2.12 3.16
C GLN A 239 20.17 -1.80 2.51
N LEU A 240 20.16 -1.41 1.25
CA LEU A 240 21.37 -0.98 0.53
C LEU A 240 21.93 0.33 1.11
N ALA A 241 21.07 1.29 1.43
CA ALA A 241 21.48 2.54 2.08
C ALA A 241 22.09 2.29 3.46
N TRP A 242 21.53 1.37 4.25
CA TRP A 242 22.12 0.92 5.52
C TRP A 242 23.50 0.31 5.28
N ALA A 243 23.61 -0.63 4.36
CA ALA A 243 24.85 -1.34 4.08
C ALA A 243 25.97 -0.39 3.64
N LYS A 244 25.68 0.56 2.75
CA LYS A 244 26.63 1.60 2.31
C LYS A 244 27.10 2.47 3.48
N ARG A 245 26.19 2.89 4.37
CA ARG A 245 26.55 3.67 5.56
C ARG A 245 27.44 2.88 6.50
N VAL A 246 27.10 1.62 6.78
CA VAL A 246 27.90 0.74 7.63
C VAL A 246 29.27 0.51 7.01
N LEU A 247 29.37 0.24 5.71
CA LEU A 247 30.63 0.11 5.00
C LEU A 247 31.52 1.35 5.15
N ALA A 248 30.93 2.54 5.03
CA ALA A 248 31.64 3.80 5.22
C ALA A 248 32.17 3.95 6.65
N ILE A 249 31.36 3.62 7.68
CA ILE A 249 31.75 3.66 9.10
C ILE A 249 32.90 2.69 9.38
N VAL A 250 32.81 1.44 8.91
CA VAL A 250 33.84 0.41 9.07
C VAL A 250 35.16 0.88 8.44
N ARG A 251 35.14 1.41 7.23
CA ARG A 251 36.30 1.96 6.54
C ARG A 251 36.89 3.18 7.24
N GLN A 252 36.05 4.09 7.74
CA GLN A 252 36.51 5.27 8.48
C GLN A 252 37.11 4.90 9.83
N SER A 253 36.49 3.98 10.58
CA SER A 253 37.04 3.52 11.87
C SER A 253 38.42 2.88 11.72
N ARG A 254 38.63 2.16 10.61
CA ARG A 254 39.95 1.57 10.27
C ARG A 254 40.99 2.66 9.98
N ARG A 255 40.63 3.73 9.27
CA ARG A 255 41.53 4.88 9.01
C ARG A 255 41.81 5.68 10.27
N ALA A 256 40.79 5.91 11.10
CA ALA A 256 40.96 6.60 12.40
C ALA A 256 41.81 5.80 13.39
N GLY A 257 41.68 4.48 13.42
CA GLY A 257 42.55 3.59 14.22
C GLY A 257 44.04 3.68 13.85
N ILE A 258 44.34 4.16 12.64
CA ILE A 258 45.72 4.47 12.20
C ILE A 258 46.14 5.87 12.69
N LEU A 259 45.19 6.75 13.01
CA LEU A 259 45.40 8.16 13.38
C LEU A 259 45.14 8.45 14.87
N GLN A 260 44.75 7.46 15.69
CA GLN A 260 44.41 7.69 17.10
C GLN A 260 45.64 7.97 17.98
N SER A 261 45.92 9.25 18.13
CA SER A 261 46.51 9.80 19.34
C SER A 261 45.78 11.06 19.87
N VAL A 262 44.55 11.37 19.47
CA VAL A 262 43.87 12.57 19.96
C VAL A 262 42.41 12.26 20.36
N SER A 263 42.23 12.34 21.69
CA SER A 263 41.05 12.68 22.49
C SER A 263 39.69 12.88 21.79
N ALA A 264 38.69 12.43 22.51
CA ALA A 264 37.29 12.76 22.45
C ALA A 264 36.43 11.88 21.52
N ALA A 265 35.99 10.79 22.03
CA ALA A 265 34.58 10.37 21.96
C ALA A 265 34.40 9.08 22.77
N GLU A 266 34.10 9.21 24.03
CA GLU A 266 33.62 8.13 24.92
C GLU A 266 32.29 7.52 24.42
N ALA A 267 31.78 7.96 23.25
CA ALA A 267 30.47 7.58 22.70
C ALA A 267 30.51 6.67 21.44
N LEU A 268 31.70 6.43 20.84
CA LEU A 268 31.79 5.57 19.66
C LEU A 268 32.37 4.20 19.99
N PRO A 269 31.79 3.11 19.48
CA PRO A 269 32.30 1.76 19.64
C PRO A 269 33.74 1.65 19.13
N SER A 270 34.55 0.77 19.76
CA SER A 270 35.91 0.58 19.32
C SER A 270 35.96 0.04 17.88
N ALA A 271 37.00 0.43 17.12
CA ALA A 271 37.24 -0.05 15.77
C ALA A 271 37.30 -1.61 15.69
N ALA A 272 37.85 -2.24 16.74
CA ALA A 272 37.88 -3.69 16.86
C ALA A 272 36.48 -4.29 16.94
N ARG A 273 35.58 -3.70 17.71
CA ARG A 273 34.22 -4.15 17.88
C ARG A 273 33.36 -3.94 16.61
N LEU A 274 33.55 -2.81 15.95
CA LEU A 274 32.93 -2.54 14.66
C LEU A 274 33.39 -3.57 13.60
N LYS A 275 34.68 -3.85 13.54
CA LYS A 275 35.24 -4.85 12.61
C LYS A 275 34.73 -6.26 12.92
N GLU A 276 34.69 -6.65 14.19
CA GLU A 276 34.16 -7.96 14.60
C GLU A 276 32.73 -8.19 14.14
N LYS A 277 31.85 -7.24 14.35
CA LYS A 277 30.40 -7.40 14.10
C LYS A 277 29.97 -7.00 12.69
N LEU A 278 30.66 -6.08 12.05
CA LEU A 278 30.23 -5.44 10.79
C LEU A 278 31.28 -5.53 9.69
N GLY A 279 32.51 -5.98 9.99
CA GLY A 279 33.62 -6.04 9.01
C GLY A 279 33.38 -6.93 7.81
N TRP A 280 32.48 -7.92 7.93
CA TRP A 280 32.07 -8.80 6.83
C TRP A 280 31.54 -8.04 5.60
N ILE A 281 30.98 -6.83 5.82
CA ILE A 281 30.37 -6.03 4.77
C ILE A 281 31.40 -5.52 3.75
N GLU A 282 32.68 -5.42 4.15
CA GLU A 282 33.77 -5.00 3.25
C GLU A 282 33.95 -5.94 2.05
N ALA A 283 33.64 -7.24 2.23
CA ALA A 283 33.67 -8.24 1.16
C ALA A 283 32.60 -8.03 0.09
N PHE A 284 31.60 -7.18 0.34
CA PHE A 284 30.50 -6.88 -0.57
C PHE A 284 30.61 -5.46 -1.15
N ALA A 285 31.76 -4.80 -1.06
CA ALA A 285 31.91 -3.41 -1.48
C ALA A 285 31.54 -3.18 -2.96
N ASP A 286 31.99 -4.07 -3.84
CA ASP A 286 31.74 -4.00 -5.28
C ASP A 286 30.29 -4.41 -5.59
N ASP A 287 29.80 -5.49 -4.98
CA ASP A 287 28.41 -5.91 -5.07
C ASP A 287 27.45 -4.78 -4.64
N LEU A 288 27.75 -4.09 -3.53
CA LEU A 288 26.95 -2.95 -3.04
C LEU A 288 26.98 -1.76 -4.00
N ALA A 289 28.06 -1.55 -4.72
CA ALA A 289 28.15 -0.53 -5.76
C ALA A 289 27.20 -0.88 -6.91
N ASP A 290 27.24 -2.10 -7.43
CA ASP A 290 26.40 -2.59 -8.51
C ASP A 290 24.90 -2.60 -8.12
N TRP A 291 24.57 -3.19 -6.97
CA TRP A 291 23.18 -3.25 -6.50
C TRP A 291 22.60 -1.85 -6.24
N SER A 292 23.43 -0.90 -5.81
CA SER A 292 23.00 0.49 -5.64
C SER A 292 22.73 1.19 -6.95
N GLN A 293 23.48 0.88 -8.02
CA GLN A 293 23.18 1.39 -9.34
C GLN A 293 21.88 0.80 -9.89
N TRP A 294 21.63 -0.51 -9.67
CA TRP A 294 20.34 -1.11 -10.03
C TRP A 294 19.18 -0.43 -9.31
N GLN A 295 19.33 -0.18 -8.00
CA GLN A 295 18.30 0.52 -7.23
C GLN A 295 18.08 1.95 -7.76
N GLN A 296 19.14 2.68 -8.09
CA GLN A 296 19.05 4.01 -8.65
C GLN A 296 18.29 4.02 -10.00
N VAL A 297 18.57 3.06 -10.87
CA VAL A 297 17.86 2.88 -12.14
C VAL A 297 16.38 2.60 -11.90
N VAL A 298 16.05 1.72 -10.95
CA VAL A 298 14.66 1.43 -10.58
C VAL A 298 13.98 2.66 -9.99
N ASP A 299 14.63 3.38 -9.07
CA ASP A 299 14.06 4.59 -8.46
C ASP A 299 13.72 5.66 -9.50
N VAL A 300 14.59 5.87 -10.49
CA VAL A 300 14.34 6.81 -11.60
C VAL A 300 13.17 6.36 -12.46
N ALA A 301 13.07 5.05 -12.77
CA ALA A 301 11.96 4.52 -13.57
C ALA A 301 10.62 4.67 -12.84
N VAL A 302 10.56 4.26 -11.57
CA VAL A 302 9.34 4.36 -10.75
C VAL A 302 8.93 5.81 -10.54
N ALA A 303 9.89 6.70 -10.23
CA ALA A 303 9.63 8.13 -10.11
C ALA A 303 9.08 8.72 -11.42
N SER A 304 9.65 8.34 -12.58
CA SER A 304 9.19 8.81 -13.88
C SER A 304 7.73 8.46 -14.15
N VAL A 305 7.34 7.23 -13.83
CA VAL A 305 5.95 6.76 -13.99
C VAL A 305 5.02 7.42 -12.96
N ASN A 306 5.44 7.54 -11.71
CA ASN A 306 4.63 8.17 -10.66
C ASN A 306 4.41 9.67 -10.90
N GLU A 307 5.39 10.34 -11.53
CA GLU A 307 5.29 11.77 -11.87
C GLU A 307 4.44 12.03 -13.10
N GLN A 308 4.53 11.18 -14.11
CA GLN A 308 3.99 11.50 -15.42
C GLN A 308 3.00 10.46 -15.98
N GLY A 309 2.89 9.29 -15.37
CA GLY A 309 2.09 8.20 -15.91
C GLY A 309 2.68 7.59 -17.18
N VAL A 310 1.85 6.86 -17.92
CA VAL A 310 2.18 6.24 -19.21
C VAL A 310 1.54 7.05 -20.33
N TYR A 311 2.36 7.51 -21.28
CA TYR A 311 1.94 8.35 -22.40
C TYR A 311 2.89 8.18 -23.58
N LYS A 312 2.52 8.69 -24.78
CA LYS A 312 3.39 8.67 -25.96
C LYS A 312 4.64 9.52 -25.75
N GLY A 313 5.82 8.88 -25.79
CA GLY A 313 7.13 9.50 -25.53
C GLY A 313 7.69 9.21 -24.12
N ALA A 314 6.96 8.48 -23.26
CA ALA A 314 7.42 8.13 -21.91
C ALA A 314 8.73 7.34 -21.93
N ALA A 315 8.90 6.41 -22.88
CA ALA A 315 10.13 5.62 -23.02
C ALA A 315 11.34 6.49 -23.42
N ALA A 316 11.15 7.44 -24.32
CA ALA A 316 12.21 8.37 -24.72
C ALA A 316 12.65 9.28 -23.57
N LEU A 317 11.69 9.80 -22.78
CA LEU A 317 12.01 10.59 -21.60
C LEU A 317 12.74 9.75 -20.55
N LEU A 318 12.32 8.51 -20.33
CA LEU A 318 12.98 7.60 -19.38
C LEU A 318 14.41 7.32 -19.81
N ALA A 319 14.65 7.06 -21.10
CA ALA A 319 15.99 6.90 -21.65
C ALA A 319 16.85 8.15 -21.41
N GLN A 320 16.30 9.34 -21.65
CA GLN A 320 16.99 10.61 -21.37
C GLN A 320 17.35 10.75 -19.88
N ARG A 321 16.45 10.41 -18.95
CA ARG A 321 16.72 10.44 -17.50
C ARG A 321 17.86 9.48 -17.12
N PHE A 322 17.93 8.31 -17.74
CA PHE A 322 19.04 7.37 -17.50
C PHE A 322 20.36 7.88 -18.02
N TRP A 323 20.38 8.61 -19.13
CA TRP A 323 21.58 9.28 -19.65
C TRP A 323 22.14 10.35 -18.69
N GLN A 324 21.30 10.92 -17.84
CA GLN A 324 21.70 11.93 -16.84
C GLN A 324 22.29 11.31 -15.57
N LEU A 325 22.21 9.97 -15.41
CA LEU A 325 22.86 9.28 -14.30
C LEU A 325 24.37 9.22 -14.51
N ASP A 326 25.11 9.39 -13.42
CA ASP A 326 26.56 9.18 -13.44
C ASP A 326 26.89 7.79 -14.01
N ALA A 327 28.13 7.61 -14.45
CA ALA A 327 28.59 6.42 -15.20
C ALA A 327 28.07 5.10 -14.63
N LEU A 328 27.02 4.57 -15.26
CA LEU A 328 26.45 3.27 -14.94
C LEU A 328 27.36 2.15 -15.42
N GLY A 329 27.55 1.12 -14.59
CA GLY A 329 28.17 -0.14 -15.00
C GLY A 329 27.31 -0.88 -16.03
N GLU A 330 27.90 -1.84 -16.73
CA GLU A 330 27.25 -2.54 -17.85
C GLU A 330 25.96 -3.25 -17.42
N SER A 331 25.95 -3.87 -16.25
CA SER A 331 24.77 -4.54 -15.69
C SER A 331 23.62 -3.57 -15.37
N ALA A 332 23.93 -2.36 -14.89
CA ALA A 332 22.93 -1.32 -14.66
C ALA A 332 22.39 -0.74 -15.97
N LYS A 333 23.22 -0.58 -17.00
CA LYS A 333 22.78 -0.19 -18.37
C LYS A 333 21.82 -1.22 -18.96
N GLN A 334 22.10 -2.51 -18.80
CA GLN A 334 21.20 -3.58 -19.23
C GLN A 334 19.85 -3.50 -18.54
N LEU A 335 19.81 -3.24 -17.21
CA LEU A 335 18.58 -3.03 -16.48
C LEU A 335 17.82 -1.79 -16.97
N ALA A 336 18.53 -0.68 -17.21
CA ALA A 336 17.96 0.54 -17.76
C ALA A 336 17.34 0.29 -19.15
N GLY A 337 18.05 -0.44 -20.03
CA GLY A 337 17.53 -0.85 -21.35
C GLY A 337 16.24 -1.64 -21.24
N GLN A 338 16.18 -2.65 -20.35
CA GLN A 338 14.96 -3.44 -20.13
C GLN A 338 13.78 -2.61 -19.60
N LEU A 339 14.03 -1.60 -18.79
CA LEU A 339 12.98 -0.70 -18.29
C LEU A 339 12.51 0.27 -19.38
N VAL A 340 13.39 0.72 -20.27
CA VAL A 340 13.02 1.52 -21.45
C VAL A 340 12.19 0.68 -22.43
N GLU A 341 12.60 -0.54 -22.73
CA GLU A 341 11.82 -1.48 -23.56
C GLU A 341 10.44 -1.75 -22.96
N PHE A 342 10.38 -1.95 -21.65
CA PHE A 342 9.12 -2.10 -20.95
C PHE A 342 8.26 -0.84 -21.10
N ALA A 343 8.79 0.36 -20.84
CA ALA A 343 8.06 1.62 -21.03
C ALA A 343 7.55 1.78 -22.46
N ALA A 344 8.37 1.45 -23.47
CA ALA A 344 7.97 1.47 -24.88
C ALA A 344 6.82 0.49 -25.18
N SER A 345 6.84 -0.70 -24.58
CA SER A 345 5.75 -1.68 -24.71
C SER A 345 4.42 -1.20 -24.11
N GLN A 346 4.49 -0.41 -23.04
CA GLN A 346 3.28 0.15 -22.39
C GLN A 346 2.76 1.36 -23.20
N GLU A 347 3.64 2.27 -23.63
CA GLU A 347 3.22 3.45 -24.40
C GLU A 347 2.63 3.12 -25.78
N CYS A 348 2.94 1.95 -26.37
CA CYS A 348 2.31 1.51 -27.62
C CYS A 348 0.79 1.37 -27.50
N ARG A 349 0.27 1.12 -26.31
CA ARG A 349 -1.16 0.92 -26.00
C ARG A 349 -1.91 2.26 -25.81
N VAL A 350 -1.19 3.36 -25.68
CA VAL A 350 -1.72 4.70 -25.40
C VAL A 350 -1.95 5.45 -26.72
N ARG A 351 -3.06 6.15 -26.88
CA ARG A 351 -3.32 7.01 -28.04
C ARG A 351 -2.61 8.37 -27.87
N PRO A 352 -2.36 9.10 -28.97
CA PRO A 352 -1.88 10.47 -28.87
C PRO A 352 -2.80 11.33 -28.00
N GLY A 353 -2.21 12.04 -27.04
CA GLY A 353 -2.94 12.90 -26.10
C GLY A 353 -3.49 12.20 -24.86
N GLU A 354 -3.56 10.86 -24.84
CA GLU A 354 -3.93 10.12 -23.65
C GLU A 354 -2.75 10.02 -22.64
N ARG A 355 -3.12 9.89 -21.38
CA ARG A 355 -2.18 9.65 -20.28
C ARG A 355 -2.84 8.73 -19.25
N PHE A 356 -2.17 7.63 -18.89
CA PHE A 356 -2.68 6.62 -17.98
C PHE A 356 -1.88 6.55 -16.68
N PRO A 357 -2.50 6.17 -15.56
CA PRO A 357 -1.75 5.70 -14.39
C PRO A 357 -0.86 4.52 -14.78
N GLY A 358 0.33 4.43 -14.21
CA GLY A 358 1.24 3.33 -14.51
C GLY A 358 1.68 2.55 -13.26
N SER A 359 0.97 2.74 -12.13
CA SER A 359 1.27 2.08 -10.87
C SER A 359 0.02 1.87 -10.02
N THR A 360 -0.03 0.74 -9.33
CA THR A 360 -1.03 0.40 -8.30
C THR A 360 -0.55 0.75 -6.88
N GLU A 361 0.50 1.55 -6.72
CA GLU A 361 1.11 1.87 -5.42
C GLU A 361 0.11 2.48 -4.43
N VAL A 362 -0.88 3.23 -4.92
CA VAL A 362 -1.98 3.76 -4.10
C VAL A 362 -2.81 2.65 -3.47
N LEU A 363 -3.07 1.54 -4.19
CA LEU A 363 -3.73 0.35 -3.63
C LEU A 363 -2.90 -0.30 -2.53
N GLU A 364 -1.58 -0.46 -2.73
CA GLU A 364 -0.67 -0.97 -1.70
C GLU A 364 -0.73 -0.11 -0.43
N SER A 365 -0.76 1.22 -0.59
CA SER A 365 -0.91 2.18 0.51
C SER A 365 -2.25 2.00 1.23
N CYS A 366 -3.35 1.86 0.50
CA CYS A 366 -4.68 1.58 1.07
C CYS A 366 -4.70 0.26 1.83
N PHE A 367 -4.10 -0.81 1.28
CA PHE A 367 -3.96 -2.10 1.98
C PHE A 367 -3.13 -1.98 3.26
N GLY A 368 -2.06 -1.19 3.24
CA GLY A 368 -1.25 -0.90 4.43
C GLY A 368 -2.05 -0.23 5.55
N LYS A 369 -2.83 0.80 5.22
CA LYS A 369 -3.74 1.49 6.15
C LYS A 369 -4.85 0.56 6.65
N PHE A 370 -5.45 -0.23 5.75
CA PHE A 370 -6.49 -1.19 6.11
C PHE A 370 -5.97 -2.26 7.09
N LYS A 371 -4.78 -2.82 6.85
CA LYS A 371 -4.13 -3.75 7.77
C LYS A 371 -3.87 -3.15 9.15
N HIS A 372 -3.61 -1.86 9.24
CA HIS A 372 -3.51 -1.18 10.54
C HIS A 372 -4.84 -1.16 11.28
N LEU A 373 -5.95 -0.88 10.59
CA LEU A 373 -7.30 -1.00 11.17
C LEU A 373 -7.62 -2.44 11.58
N GLU A 374 -7.28 -3.40 10.74
CA GLU A 374 -7.57 -4.82 10.96
C GLU A 374 -6.84 -5.38 12.18
N LYS A 375 -5.58 -5.01 12.42
CA LYS A 375 -4.81 -5.42 13.60
C LYS A 375 -5.45 -5.02 14.93
N GLN A 376 -6.41 -4.09 14.93
CA GLN A 376 -7.11 -3.63 16.12
C GLN A 376 -8.26 -4.57 16.53
N GLN A 377 -8.64 -5.52 15.69
CA GLN A 377 -9.66 -6.54 16.03
C GLN A 377 -9.00 -7.84 16.48
N SER A 378 -9.68 -8.56 17.39
CA SER A 378 -9.23 -9.86 17.89
C SER A 378 -9.61 -11.04 16.98
N ARG A 379 -10.44 -10.80 15.95
CA ARG A 379 -10.96 -11.81 15.03
C ARG A 379 -10.11 -11.86 13.77
N GLY A 380 -9.63 -13.04 13.42
CA GLY A 380 -8.96 -13.27 12.14
C GLY A 380 -9.94 -13.46 10.98
N GLY A 381 -9.46 -13.27 9.75
CA GLY A 381 -10.23 -13.40 8.53
C GLY A 381 -11.06 -12.16 8.19
N PHE A 382 -11.72 -12.20 7.03
CA PHE A 382 -12.59 -11.12 6.62
C PHE A 382 -13.80 -10.98 7.56
N THR A 383 -14.09 -9.76 7.95
CA THR A 383 -15.22 -9.38 8.79
C THR A 383 -15.89 -8.15 8.19
N GLN A 384 -16.99 -7.69 8.78
CA GLN A 384 -17.61 -6.41 8.40
C GLN A 384 -16.62 -5.25 8.37
N LEU A 385 -15.47 -5.34 9.09
CA LEU A 385 -14.43 -4.30 9.07
C LEU A 385 -13.83 -4.10 7.68
N LEU A 386 -13.99 -5.05 6.75
CA LEU A 386 -13.59 -4.89 5.36
C LEU A 386 -14.21 -3.64 4.71
N LEU A 387 -15.43 -3.26 5.10
CA LEU A 387 -16.03 -1.98 4.69
C LEU A 387 -15.20 -0.76 5.11
N GLY A 388 -14.38 -0.88 6.16
CA GLY A 388 -13.42 0.18 6.54
C GLY A 388 -12.44 0.52 5.42
N PHE A 389 -12.22 -0.37 4.46
CA PHE A 389 -11.44 -0.07 3.26
C PHE A 389 -12.06 1.07 2.44
N GLY A 390 -13.38 1.02 2.19
CA GLY A 390 -14.09 2.11 1.50
C GLY A 390 -14.00 3.42 2.29
N ALA A 391 -14.06 3.37 3.62
CA ALA A 391 -13.93 4.57 4.45
C ALA A 391 -12.55 5.25 4.34
N LEU A 392 -11.48 4.50 4.00
CA LEU A 392 -10.14 5.08 3.78
C LEU A 392 -10.08 5.98 2.54
N LEU A 393 -10.96 5.77 1.57
CA LEU A 393 -11.04 6.57 0.34
C LEU A 393 -11.85 7.85 0.54
N ALA A 394 -12.66 7.89 1.60
CA ALA A 394 -13.56 9.01 1.84
C ALA A 394 -12.78 10.26 2.27
N LYS A 395 -13.08 11.40 1.63
CA LYS A 395 -12.72 12.72 2.14
C LYS A 395 -13.66 13.04 3.33
N VAL A 396 -13.16 12.79 4.55
CA VAL A 396 -13.97 12.91 5.78
C VAL A 396 -14.27 14.37 6.10
N THR A 397 -15.42 14.84 5.63
CA THR A 397 -16.03 16.14 5.94
C THR A 397 -17.37 15.96 6.67
N THR A 398 -17.89 17.01 7.28
CA THR A 398 -19.23 16.96 7.90
C THR A 398 -20.33 16.65 6.86
N ALA A 399 -20.18 17.16 5.63
CA ALA A 399 -21.11 16.90 4.53
C ALA A 399 -21.07 15.42 4.09
N THR A 400 -19.86 14.86 3.85
CA THR A 400 -19.68 13.46 3.47
C THR A 400 -20.22 12.52 4.55
N VAL A 401 -19.92 12.83 5.83
CA VAL A 401 -20.43 12.05 6.97
C VAL A 401 -21.94 12.09 7.04
N ARG A 402 -22.56 13.25 6.90
CA ARG A 402 -24.03 13.40 6.91
C ARG A 402 -24.65 12.56 5.78
N ALA A 403 -24.18 12.71 4.56
CA ALA A 403 -24.68 11.96 3.40
C ALA A 403 -24.52 10.43 3.62
N ALA A 404 -23.36 9.96 4.06
CA ALA A 404 -23.13 8.55 4.32
C ALA A 404 -24.06 7.96 5.40
N LEU A 405 -24.33 8.71 6.46
CA LEU A 405 -25.22 8.25 7.52
C LEU A 405 -26.71 8.35 7.15
N GLN A 406 -27.09 9.16 6.18
CA GLN A 406 -28.44 9.18 5.63
C GLN A 406 -28.69 8.03 4.65
N THR A 407 -27.70 7.67 3.83
CA THR A 407 -27.84 6.65 2.77
C THR A 407 -27.56 5.23 3.25
N SER A 408 -26.64 5.00 4.20
CA SER A 408 -26.24 3.68 4.67
C SER A 408 -26.73 3.42 6.10
N ARG A 409 -27.49 2.32 6.30
CA ARG A 409 -28.04 1.90 7.61
C ARG A 409 -27.26 0.72 8.18
N THR A 410 -27.40 0.48 9.48
CA THR A 410 -26.79 -0.71 10.13
C THR A 410 -27.32 -2.03 9.56
N ALA A 411 -28.57 -2.05 9.07
CA ALA A 411 -29.15 -3.21 8.41
C ALA A 411 -28.42 -3.52 7.08
N ASP A 412 -28.05 -2.50 6.32
CA ASP A 412 -27.37 -2.65 5.04
C ASP A 412 -25.97 -3.27 5.22
N ILE A 413 -25.23 -2.86 6.26
CA ILE A 413 -23.95 -3.47 6.67
C ILE A 413 -24.12 -4.96 6.96
N ARG A 414 -25.20 -5.35 7.66
CA ARG A 414 -25.48 -6.76 7.98
C ARG A 414 -25.83 -7.54 6.72
N SER A 415 -26.65 -6.97 5.84
CA SER A 415 -27.03 -7.55 4.56
C SER A 415 -25.82 -7.77 3.68
N TRP A 416 -24.99 -6.74 3.50
CA TRP A 416 -23.73 -6.84 2.76
C TRP A 416 -22.83 -7.94 3.32
N ALA A 417 -22.63 -7.97 4.65
CA ALA A 417 -21.76 -8.96 5.27
C ALA A 417 -22.28 -10.40 5.06
N LYS A 418 -23.59 -10.60 5.09
CA LYS A 418 -24.21 -11.91 4.82
C LYS A 418 -23.99 -12.34 3.35
N GLN A 419 -24.10 -11.42 2.43
CA GLN A 419 -23.95 -11.68 0.98
C GLN A 419 -22.48 -11.85 0.57
N ALA A 420 -21.61 -10.92 1.01
CA ALA A 420 -20.23 -10.85 0.55
C ALA A 420 -19.27 -11.79 1.33
N LEU A 421 -19.48 -11.99 2.63
CA LEU A 421 -18.57 -12.77 3.47
C LEU A 421 -19.04 -14.22 3.68
N GLY A 422 -20.32 -14.51 3.49
CA GLY A 422 -20.89 -15.83 3.77
C GLY A 422 -20.59 -16.30 5.22
N VAL A 423 -20.11 -17.54 5.36
CA VAL A 423 -19.70 -18.10 6.65
C VAL A 423 -18.24 -17.70 6.92
N THR A 424 -18.04 -16.73 7.82
CA THR A 424 -16.72 -16.23 8.17
C THR A 424 -15.89 -17.27 8.90
N VAL A 425 -14.54 -17.15 8.85
CA VAL A 425 -13.60 -18.03 9.59
C VAL A 425 -13.95 -18.08 11.08
N PHE A 426 -14.38 -16.98 11.68
CA PHE A 426 -14.84 -16.96 13.07
C PHE A 426 -16.09 -17.81 13.29
N ALA A 427 -17.06 -17.74 12.39
CA ALA A 427 -18.27 -18.56 12.46
C ALA A 427 -17.95 -20.05 12.27
N GLN A 428 -17.09 -20.39 11.32
CA GLN A 428 -16.59 -21.77 11.12
C GLN A 428 -15.91 -22.31 12.37
N ARG A 429 -15.01 -21.51 12.99
CA ARG A 429 -14.35 -21.89 14.23
C ARG A 429 -15.35 -22.14 15.36
N LYS A 430 -16.35 -21.26 15.51
CA LYS A 430 -17.39 -21.44 16.54
C LYS A 430 -18.19 -22.73 16.33
N LEU A 431 -18.56 -23.04 15.09
CA LEU A 431 -19.26 -24.28 14.76
C LEU A 431 -18.41 -25.52 15.04
N ALA A 432 -17.14 -25.49 14.63
CA ALA A 432 -16.22 -26.62 14.86
C ALA A 432 -16.01 -26.91 16.36
N PHE A 433 -15.90 -25.90 17.19
CA PHE A 433 -15.73 -26.07 18.63
C PHE A 433 -17.05 -26.44 19.34
N ALA A 434 -18.21 -26.00 18.85
CA ALA A 434 -19.51 -26.40 19.41
C ALA A 434 -19.77 -27.88 19.16
N SER A 435 -19.51 -28.41 17.95
CA SER A 435 -19.67 -29.81 17.64
C SER A 435 -18.71 -30.72 18.44
N ALA A 436 -17.50 -30.24 18.77
CA ALA A 436 -16.56 -30.99 19.63
C ALA A 436 -16.99 -31.06 21.08
N THR A 437 -17.78 -30.12 21.59
CA THR A 437 -18.29 -30.11 22.97
C THR A 437 -19.53 -31.02 23.14
N GLU A 438 -20.25 -31.29 22.04
CA GLU A 438 -21.42 -32.21 22.06
C GLU A 438 -21.01 -33.69 21.93
N MET A 439 -19.77 -34.00 21.57
CA MET A 439 -19.23 -35.36 21.41
C MET A 439 -18.33 -35.82 22.57
N GLY A 440 -18.12 -35.00 23.59
CA GLY A 440 -17.36 -35.31 24.80
C GLY A 440 -18.24 -35.18 26.04
#